data_22d6fda7df69c83fa80d6163974d289d
#
_entry.id   22d6fda7df69c83fa80d6163974d289d
#
_cell.length_a   1.000
_cell.length_b   1.000
_cell.length_c   1.000
_cell.angle_alpha   90.00
_cell.angle_beta   90.00
_cell.angle_gamma   90.00
#
_symmetry.space_group_name_H-M   'P 1'
#
loop_
_entity.id
_entity.type
_entity.pdbx_description
1 polymer ?
#
loop_
_entity_poly.entity_id
_entity_poly.type
_entity_poly.pdbx_seq_one_letter_code
_entity_poly.pdbx_strand_id
1 'polypeptide(L)'
;MPRYFFNLRHRPGPAGLAVDEEGDELADLSAAREHALLVARDTIARTRTDVVRDWMVCSFEVTDVTGALVLTVPFSDTVPHQHDED
;
A
#
# COMPACT_ATOMS: atom_id res chain seq x y z
N MET A 1 13.03 13.85 8.82
CA MET A 1 11.70 13.46 8.33
C MET A 1 11.29 12.15 8.98
N PRO A 2 10.00 11.99 9.26
CA PRO A 2 9.56 10.72 9.86
C PRO A 2 9.77 9.54 8.91
N ARG A 3 9.97 8.38 9.49
CA ARG A 3 10.12 7.16 8.72
C ARG A 3 8.83 6.35 8.82
N TYR A 4 8.38 5.88 7.66
CA TYR A 4 7.17 5.07 7.55
C TYR A 4 7.53 3.71 6.98
N PHE A 5 6.82 2.68 7.44
CA PHE A 5 7.06 1.31 7.03
C PHE A 5 5.81 0.84 6.27
N PHE A 6 6.02 0.36 5.06
CA PHE A 6 4.93 0.00 4.14
C PHE A 6 4.79 -1.51 4.10
N ASN A 7 4.02 -2.02 5.05
CA ASN A 7 3.82 -3.46 5.19
C ASN A 7 2.72 -3.91 4.25
N LEU A 8 2.97 -4.97 3.51
CA LEU A 8 2.01 -5.45 2.51
C LEU A 8 1.09 -6.49 3.11
N ARG A 9 -0.19 -6.17 3.16
CA ARG A 9 -1.22 -7.11 3.60
C ARG A 9 -1.80 -7.80 2.38
N HIS A 10 -1.56 -9.09 2.23
CA HIS A 10 -2.05 -9.83 1.07
C HIS A 10 -3.09 -10.87 1.44
N ARG A 11 -3.31 -11.13 2.72
CA ARG A 11 -4.41 -11.96 3.20
C ARG A 11 -4.54 -11.78 4.71
N PRO A 12 -5.65 -12.24 5.30
CA PRO A 12 -5.86 -12.10 6.75
C PRO A 12 -4.84 -12.91 7.56
N GLY A 13 -4.64 -12.48 8.79
CA GLY A 13 -3.81 -13.19 9.75
C GLY A 13 -2.36 -12.77 9.68
N PRO A 14 -1.57 -13.18 10.70
CA PRO A 14 -0.17 -12.72 10.77
C PRO A 14 0.68 -13.20 9.61
N ALA A 15 0.37 -14.38 9.06
CA ALA A 15 1.14 -14.89 7.92
C ALA A 15 0.83 -14.15 6.63
N GLY A 16 -0.23 -13.35 6.61
CA GLY A 16 -0.62 -12.58 5.43
C GLY A 16 -0.03 -11.19 5.35
N LEU A 17 0.90 -10.84 6.24
CA LEU A 17 1.52 -9.52 6.26
C LEU A 17 3.01 -9.64 5.98
N ALA A 18 3.44 -9.04 4.87
CA ALA A 18 4.86 -8.95 4.55
C ALA A 18 5.39 -7.65 5.14
N VAL A 19 6.24 -7.76 6.14
CA VAL A 19 6.71 -6.61 6.91
C VAL A 19 7.84 -5.91 6.18
N ASP A 20 7.74 -4.58 6.10
CA ASP A 20 8.82 -3.75 5.56
C ASP A 20 9.77 -3.43 6.71
N GLU A 21 11.01 -3.86 6.59
CA GLU A 21 11.98 -3.70 7.66
C GLU A 21 12.85 -2.46 7.50
N GLU A 22 12.79 -1.80 6.35
CA GLU A 22 13.63 -0.65 6.09
C GLU A 22 12.89 0.68 6.19
N GLY A 23 11.69 0.72 5.64
CA GLY A 23 10.89 1.92 5.62
C GLY A 23 11.45 2.99 4.68
N ASP A 24 10.76 4.10 4.63
CA ASP A 24 11.13 5.27 3.83
C ASP A 24 10.87 6.52 4.63
N GLU A 25 11.74 7.50 4.47
CA GLU A 25 11.56 8.79 5.11
C GLU A 25 10.74 9.69 4.21
N LEU A 26 9.62 10.18 4.74
CA LEU A 26 8.68 10.99 3.98
C LEU A 26 8.22 12.14 4.84
N ALA A 27 7.79 13.21 4.20
CA ALA A 27 7.51 14.45 4.91
C ALA A 27 6.32 14.34 5.87
N ASP A 28 5.25 13.64 5.44
CA ASP A 28 4.04 13.56 6.23
C ASP A 28 3.19 12.39 5.71
N LEU A 29 2.00 12.23 6.30
CA LEU A 29 1.11 11.14 5.92
C LEU A 29 0.62 11.25 4.48
N SER A 30 0.43 12.48 4.00
CA SER A 30 0.01 12.67 2.62
C SER A 30 1.08 12.15 1.65
N ALA A 31 2.34 12.46 1.92
CA ALA A 31 3.45 11.95 1.12
C ALA A 31 3.55 10.43 1.23
N ALA A 32 3.30 9.89 2.43
CA ALA A 32 3.33 8.45 2.64
C ALA A 32 2.25 7.75 1.81
N ARG A 33 1.05 8.33 1.77
CA ARG A 33 -0.03 7.77 0.98
C ARG A 33 0.31 7.77 -0.51
N GLU A 34 0.86 8.88 -1.00
CA GLU A 34 1.25 8.95 -2.40
C GLU A 34 2.34 7.95 -2.73
N HIS A 35 3.29 7.80 -1.83
CA HIS A 35 4.34 6.81 -2.02
C HIS A 35 3.76 5.39 -2.10
N ALA A 36 2.83 5.08 -1.20
CA ALA A 36 2.19 3.76 -1.21
C ALA A 36 1.47 3.50 -2.52
N LEU A 37 0.76 4.52 -3.04
CA LEU A 37 0.05 4.36 -4.30
C LEU A 37 1.01 4.17 -5.47
N LEU A 38 2.14 4.89 -5.47
CA LEU A 38 3.14 4.70 -6.51
C LEU A 38 3.73 3.31 -6.48
N VAL A 39 4.06 2.81 -5.29
CA VAL A 39 4.62 1.46 -5.16
C VAL A 39 3.59 0.41 -5.57
N ALA A 40 2.33 0.62 -5.18
CA ALA A 40 1.27 -0.31 -5.54
C ALA A 40 1.08 -0.37 -7.06
N ARG A 41 1.04 0.80 -7.73
CA ARG A 41 0.93 0.85 -9.18
C ARG A 41 2.09 0.15 -9.85
N ASP A 42 3.30 0.40 -9.37
CA ASP A 42 4.49 -0.20 -9.93
C ASP A 42 4.46 -1.72 -9.77
N THR A 43 4.03 -2.19 -8.61
CA THR A 43 3.92 -3.61 -8.34
C THR A 43 2.91 -4.27 -9.29
N ILE A 44 1.75 -3.64 -9.45
CA ILE A 44 0.72 -4.16 -10.34
C ILE A 44 1.22 -4.19 -11.79
N ALA A 45 1.91 -3.12 -12.20
CA ALA A 45 2.41 -3.01 -13.57
C ALA A 45 3.45 -4.06 -13.90
N ARG A 46 4.21 -4.51 -12.90
CA ARG A 46 5.23 -5.53 -13.12
C ARG A 46 4.66 -6.94 -13.05
N THR A 47 3.42 -7.07 -12.62
CA THR A 47 2.80 -8.37 -12.42
C THR A 47 1.99 -8.73 -13.65
N ARG A 48 1.91 -10.01 -13.93
CA ARG A 48 1.11 -10.48 -15.06
C ARG A 48 -0.35 -10.20 -14.81
N THR A 49 -1.07 -9.93 -15.89
CA THR A 49 -2.46 -9.50 -15.78
C THR A 49 -3.37 -10.56 -15.17
N ASP A 50 -2.99 -11.84 -15.25
CA ASP A 50 -3.84 -12.89 -14.70
C ASP A 50 -3.91 -12.88 -13.17
N VAL A 51 -3.04 -12.11 -12.49
CA VAL A 51 -3.09 -12.01 -11.03
C VAL A 51 -3.61 -10.65 -10.56
N VAL A 52 -4.11 -9.82 -11.46
CA VAL A 52 -4.59 -8.48 -11.08
C VAL A 52 -5.69 -8.56 -10.02
N ARG A 53 -6.57 -9.55 -10.13
CA ARG A 53 -7.63 -9.71 -9.15
C ARG A 53 -7.11 -9.89 -7.75
N ASP A 54 -5.99 -10.59 -7.61
CA ASP A 54 -5.41 -10.82 -6.29
C ASP A 54 -4.88 -9.53 -5.67
N TRP A 55 -4.43 -8.59 -6.50
CA TRP A 55 -3.94 -7.31 -5.99
C TRP A 55 -5.05 -6.44 -5.43
N MET A 56 -6.29 -6.63 -5.91
CA MET A 56 -7.41 -5.81 -5.44
C MET A 56 -7.76 -6.06 -3.98
N VAL A 57 -7.34 -7.19 -3.42
CA VAL A 57 -7.58 -7.47 -2.00
C VAL A 57 -6.39 -7.12 -1.14
N CYS A 58 -5.30 -6.65 -1.75
CA CYS A 58 -4.10 -6.27 -1.02
C CYS A 58 -4.18 -4.82 -0.54
N SER A 59 -3.40 -4.51 0.47
CA SER A 59 -3.28 -3.13 0.96
C SER A 59 -1.91 -2.95 1.59
N PHE A 60 -1.47 -1.69 1.67
CA PHE A 60 -0.34 -1.35 2.51
C PHE A 60 -0.86 -0.91 3.87
N GLU A 61 -0.33 -1.52 4.91
CA GLU A 61 -0.56 -1.09 6.29
C GLU A 61 0.68 -0.32 6.71
N VAL A 62 0.55 0.99 6.75
CA VAL A 62 1.68 1.88 6.99
C VAL A 62 1.81 2.13 8.48
N THR A 63 2.98 1.83 9.02
CA THR A 63 3.26 2.08 10.44
C THR A 63 4.38 3.11 10.58
N ASP A 64 4.43 3.73 11.74
CA ASP A 64 5.53 4.66 12.06
C ASP A 64 6.62 3.93 12.84
N VAL A 65 7.62 4.69 13.32
CA VAL A 65 8.76 4.09 14.03
C VAL A 65 8.37 3.45 15.36
N THR A 66 7.20 3.79 15.91
CA THR A 66 6.72 3.16 17.13
C THR A 66 5.94 1.89 16.88
N GLY A 67 5.70 1.58 15.61
CA GLY A 67 4.89 0.42 15.23
C GLY A 67 3.41 0.70 15.17
N ALA A 68 2.99 1.95 15.37
CA ALA A 68 1.58 2.30 15.32
C ALA A 68 1.10 2.36 13.87
N LEU A 69 -0.05 1.76 13.61
CA LEU A 69 -0.67 1.83 12.30
C LEU A 69 -1.22 3.25 12.09
N VAL A 70 -0.70 3.95 11.09
CA VAL A 70 -1.08 5.34 10.85
C VAL A 70 -1.86 5.52 9.56
N LEU A 71 -1.84 4.53 8.68
CA LEU A 71 -2.48 4.68 7.38
C LEU A 71 -2.68 3.31 6.75
N THR A 72 -3.82 3.11 6.09
CA THR A 72 -4.05 1.92 5.29
C THR A 72 -4.38 2.37 3.87
N VAL A 73 -3.65 1.83 2.90
CA VAL A 73 -3.82 2.22 1.50
C VAL A 73 -4.14 0.96 0.70
N PRO A 74 -5.42 0.75 0.35
CA PRO A 74 -5.79 -0.41 -0.46
C PRO A 74 -5.22 -0.28 -1.87
N PHE A 75 -4.80 -1.40 -2.44
CA PHE A 75 -4.33 -1.41 -3.83
C PHE A 75 -5.44 -0.98 -4.78
N SER A 76 -6.69 -1.22 -4.42
CA SER A 76 -7.82 -0.79 -5.25
C SER A 76 -7.87 0.73 -5.42
N ASP A 77 -7.22 1.48 -4.54
CA ASP A 77 -7.16 2.94 -4.67
C ASP A 77 -6.31 3.39 -5.86
N THR A 78 -5.53 2.49 -6.45
CA THR A 78 -4.76 2.83 -7.65
C THR A 78 -5.63 2.85 -8.90
N VAL A 79 -6.83 2.29 -8.83
CA VAL A 79 -7.72 2.20 -9.98
C VAL A 79 -8.54 3.46 -10.06
N PRO A 80 -8.56 4.14 -11.22
CA PRO A 80 -9.35 5.36 -11.34
C PRO A 80 -10.82 5.08 -11.13
N HIS A 81 -11.50 6.01 -10.47
CA HIS A 81 -12.94 5.92 -10.30
C HIS A 81 -13.61 6.41 -11.56
N GLN A 82 -14.33 5.53 -12.14
CA GLN A 82 -14.92 5.85 -13.43
C GLN A 82 -16.30 6.41 -13.32
N HIS A 83 -16.86 6.25 -12.32
CA HIS A 83 -18.12 6.59 -12.20
C HIS A 83 -18.40 7.83 -11.79
N ASP A 84 -18.24 8.23 -11.98
CA ASP A 84 -18.57 9.18 -11.70
C ASP A 84 -19.17 9.85 -12.59
N GLU A 85 -19.37 9.54 -13.11
CA GLU A 85 -19.83 9.80 -13.81
C GLU A 85 -20.72 9.79 -13.94
N ASP A 86 -21.02 9.89 -13.80
CA ASP A 86 -21.79 9.74 -13.89
C ASP A 86 -22.29 10.08 -13.66
#